data_ebed0712c02b7c2b020bc29aeb8bd84a
#
_entry.id   ebed0712c02b7c2b020bc29aeb8bd84a
#
_cell.length_a   1.000
_cell.length_b   1.000
_cell.length_c   1.000
_cell.angle_alpha   90.00
_cell.angle_beta   90.00
_cell.angle_gamma   90.00
#
_symmetry.space_group_name_H-M   'P 1'
#
loop_
_entity.id
_entity.type
_entity.pdbx_description
1 polymer ?
#
loop_
_entity_poly.entity_id
_entity_poly.type
_entity_poly.pdbx_seq_one_letter_code
_entity_poly.pdbx_strand_id
1 'polypeptide(L)'
;NATYVNVFSNELRTCDIACANGLIVGLGQYDGEVEYDMTGKIVCPGFVDAHIHLESSLVTPREFAKATLVHGTTTVITDPHEITNVMGTDGIDYMFQATEGLPIDVRFMRES
;
A
#
# COMPACT_ATOMS: atom_id res chain seq x y z
N ASN A 1 -17.42 -7.03 -12.70
CA ASN A 1 -16.79 -7.85 -13.78
C ASN A 1 -15.26 -7.91 -13.68
N ALA A 2 -14.69 -7.91 -12.46
CA ALA A 2 -13.25 -8.01 -12.27
C ALA A 2 -12.78 -9.47 -12.32
N THR A 3 -11.68 -9.75 -13.02
CA THR A 3 -10.92 -10.97 -12.76
C THR A 3 -9.96 -10.68 -11.61
N TYR A 4 -10.16 -11.29 -10.44
CA TYR A 4 -9.34 -11.03 -9.29
C TYR A 4 -8.47 -12.21 -8.88
N VAL A 5 -7.33 -11.91 -8.30
CA VAL A 5 -6.40 -12.89 -7.74
C VAL A 5 -6.85 -13.21 -6.31
N ASN A 6 -7.36 -14.44 -6.10
CA ASN A 6 -7.64 -14.91 -4.76
C ASN A 6 -6.36 -15.50 -4.14
N VAL A 7 -5.66 -14.68 -3.35
CA VAL A 7 -4.40 -15.05 -2.72
C VAL A 7 -4.53 -16.15 -1.65
N PHE A 8 -5.75 -16.42 -1.18
CA PHE A 8 -5.98 -17.48 -0.20
C PHE A 8 -6.12 -18.86 -0.84
N SER A 9 -6.64 -18.93 -2.09
CA SER A 9 -6.81 -20.19 -2.81
C SER A 9 -5.89 -20.35 -4.01
N ASN A 10 -5.07 -19.33 -4.34
CA ASN A 10 -4.21 -19.26 -5.54
C ASN A 10 -4.99 -19.43 -6.85
N GLU A 11 -6.19 -18.86 -6.92
CA GLU A 11 -7.08 -18.97 -8.07
C GLU A 11 -7.37 -17.59 -8.66
N LEU A 12 -7.63 -17.55 -9.95
CA LEU A 12 -8.27 -16.42 -10.60
C LEU A 12 -9.78 -16.65 -10.63
N ARG A 13 -10.54 -15.65 -10.16
CA ARG A 13 -12.00 -15.69 -10.19
C ARG A 13 -12.56 -14.41 -10.80
N THR A 14 -13.71 -14.51 -11.44
CA THR A 14 -14.38 -13.35 -12.03
C THR A 14 -15.69 -13.08 -11.30
N CYS A 15 -15.82 -11.89 -10.74
CA CYS A 15 -17.04 -11.39 -10.10
C CYS A 15 -16.94 -9.88 -9.88
N ASP A 16 -17.98 -9.27 -9.33
CA ASP A 16 -17.89 -7.90 -8.84
C ASP A 16 -17.25 -7.89 -7.44
N ILE A 17 -16.50 -6.84 -7.18
CA ILE A 17 -15.89 -6.56 -5.89
C ILE A 17 -16.59 -5.34 -5.32
N ALA A 18 -17.39 -5.54 -4.28
CA ALA A 18 -18.07 -4.45 -3.59
C ALA A 18 -17.19 -3.90 -2.46
N CYS A 19 -17.01 -2.57 -2.47
CA CYS A 19 -16.23 -1.86 -1.46
C CYS A 19 -17.10 -0.80 -0.78
N ALA A 20 -16.98 -0.69 0.54
CA ALA A 20 -17.60 0.36 1.33
C ALA A 20 -16.67 0.77 2.49
N ASN A 21 -16.56 2.07 2.74
CA ASN A 21 -15.74 2.62 3.83
C ASN A 21 -14.29 2.10 3.85
N GLY A 22 -13.68 1.94 2.67
CA GLY A 22 -12.30 1.45 2.54
C GLY A 22 -12.12 -0.06 2.75
N LEU A 23 -13.21 -0.82 2.81
CA LEU A 23 -13.18 -2.27 3.00
C LEU A 23 -13.85 -2.99 1.84
N ILE A 24 -13.37 -4.18 1.49
CA ILE A 24 -14.08 -5.11 0.62
C ILE A 24 -15.20 -5.74 1.45
N VAL A 25 -16.45 -5.50 1.06
CA VAL A 25 -17.63 -5.96 1.79
C VAL A 25 -18.33 -7.13 1.09
N GLY A 26 -17.99 -7.42 -0.17
CA GLY A 26 -18.57 -8.56 -0.88
C GLY A 26 -17.87 -8.90 -2.18
N LEU A 27 -17.98 -10.16 -2.55
CA LEU A 27 -17.53 -10.74 -3.81
C LEU A 27 -18.73 -11.48 -4.43
N GLY A 28 -19.19 -11.09 -5.61
CA GLY A 28 -20.38 -11.70 -6.22
C GLY A 28 -20.99 -10.84 -7.31
N GLN A 29 -22.28 -10.60 -7.26
CA GLN A 29 -23.00 -9.68 -8.12
C GLN A 29 -23.54 -8.54 -7.26
N TYR A 30 -23.15 -7.31 -7.57
CA TYR A 30 -23.50 -6.12 -6.79
C TYR A 30 -23.77 -4.95 -7.74
N ASP A 31 -24.69 -4.10 -7.33
CA ASP A 31 -24.88 -2.76 -7.87
C ASP A 31 -24.31 -1.74 -6.89
N GLY A 32 -23.67 -0.71 -7.37
CA GLY A 32 -23.03 0.32 -6.54
C GLY A 32 -23.42 1.73 -6.95
N GLU A 33 -23.27 2.69 -6.05
CA GLU A 33 -23.46 4.12 -6.37
C GLU A 33 -22.41 4.61 -7.38
N VAL A 34 -21.20 4.04 -7.33
CA VAL A 34 -20.11 4.30 -8.27
C VAL A 34 -19.60 2.95 -8.75
N GLU A 35 -19.56 2.77 -10.05
CA GLU A 35 -19.12 1.52 -10.66
C GLU A 35 -17.94 1.76 -11.61
N TYR A 36 -16.98 0.84 -11.56
CA TYR A 36 -15.85 0.81 -12.48
C TYR A 36 -15.90 -0.49 -13.29
N ASP A 37 -15.97 -0.37 -14.60
CA ASP A 37 -15.86 -1.54 -15.47
C ASP A 37 -14.41 -2.04 -15.52
N MET A 38 -14.20 -3.21 -14.96
CA MET A 38 -12.91 -3.89 -14.91
C MET A 38 -12.81 -5.05 -15.89
N THR A 39 -13.69 -5.12 -16.88
CA THR A 39 -13.68 -6.16 -17.91
C THR A 39 -12.30 -6.24 -18.59
N GLY A 40 -11.72 -7.44 -18.63
CA GLY A 40 -10.41 -7.69 -19.23
C GLY A 40 -9.20 -7.24 -18.39
N LYS A 41 -9.44 -6.74 -17.18
CA LYS A 41 -8.36 -6.37 -16.24
C LYS A 41 -8.25 -7.39 -15.11
N ILE A 42 -7.05 -7.50 -14.57
CA ILE A 42 -6.78 -8.32 -13.39
C ILE A 42 -6.68 -7.39 -12.18
N VAL A 43 -7.44 -7.71 -11.14
CA VAL A 43 -7.39 -7.03 -9.83
C VAL A 43 -6.66 -7.92 -8.85
N CYS A 44 -5.66 -7.38 -8.20
CA CYS A 44 -4.91 -8.08 -7.15
C CYS A 44 -4.74 -7.18 -5.93
N PRO A 45 -4.40 -7.74 -4.76
CA PRO A 45 -3.98 -6.93 -3.62
C PRO A 45 -2.82 -6.00 -4.00
N GLY A 46 -2.75 -4.84 -3.38
CA GLY A 46 -1.62 -3.94 -3.56
C GLY A 46 -0.30 -4.60 -3.15
N PHE A 47 0.78 -4.23 -3.82
CA PHE A 47 2.09 -4.81 -3.54
C PHE A 47 2.63 -4.31 -2.20
N VAL A 48 3.33 -5.21 -1.51
CA VAL A 48 4.02 -4.93 -0.26
C VAL A 48 5.52 -4.96 -0.53
N ASP A 49 6.20 -3.84 -0.32
CA ASP A 49 7.66 -3.82 -0.23
C ASP A 49 8.05 -4.18 1.22
N ALA A 50 8.62 -5.36 1.39
CA ALA A 50 8.87 -5.93 2.71
C ALA A 50 10.13 -5.39 3.39
N HIS A 51 10.95 -4.60 2.70
CA HIS A 51 12.14 -3.98 3.28
C HIS A 51 12.65 -2.83 2.42
N ILE A 52 12.59 -1.62 2.97
CA ILE A 52 13.11 -0.43 2.31
C ILE A 52 13.67 0.56 3.33
N HIS A 53 14.61 1.40 2.89
CA HIS A 53 15.06 2.59 3.60
C HIS A 53 14.51 3.81 2.87
N LEU A 54 13.44 4.43 3.39
CA LEU A 54 12.78 5.56 2.73
C LEU A 54 13.73 6.74 2.51
N GLU A 55 14.59 7.00 3.48
CA GLU A 55 15.61 8.05 3.42
C GLU A 55 16.61 7.86 2.29
N SER A 56 16.95 6.62 1.94
CA SER A 56 17.85 6.29 0.81
C SER A 56 17.23 6.55 -0.55
N SER A 57 15.92 6.74 -0.61
CA SER A 57 15.24 7.11 -1.86
C SER A 57 15.56 8.54 -2.31
N LEU A 58 16.17 9.36 -1.44
CA LEU A 58 16.55 10.76 -1.67
C LEU A 58 15.36 11.69 -1.97
N VAL A 59 14.16 11.25 -1.63
CA VAL A 59 12.92 12.04 -1.69
C VAL A 59 12.21 12.00 -0.34
N THR A 60 11.30 12.94 -0.11
CA THR A 60 10.49 12.90 1.11
C THR A 60 9.53 11.71 1.09
N PRO A 61 9.07 11.19 2.24
CA PRO A 61 8.10 10.11 2.30
C PRO A 61 6.84 10.38 1.47
N ARG A 62 6.40 11.62 1.38
CA ARG A 62 5.25 12.02 0.56
C ARG A 62 5.50 11.85 -0.94
N GLU A 63 6.66 12.25 -1.43
CA GLU A 63 7.01 12.11 -2.85
C GLU A 63 7.30 10.64 -3.20
N PHE A 64 7.89 9.91 -2.26
CA PHE A 64 8.04 8.47 -2.39
C PHE A 64 6.68 7.76 -2.56
N ALA A 65 5.71 8.08 -1.70
CA ALA A 65 4.36 7.51 -1.79
C ALA A 65 3.70 7.77 -3.14
N LYS A 66 3.81 8.99 -3.67
CA LYS A 66 3.29 9.34 -5.01
C LYS A 66 3.96 8.53 -6.11
N ALA A 67 5.28 8.36 -6.04
CA ALA A 67 6.04 7.67 -7.05
C ALA A 67 5.74 6.16 -7.07
N THR A 68 5.54 5.54 -5.91
CA THR A 68 5.37 4.09 -5.79
C THR A 68 3.93 3.62 -5.95
N LEU A 69 2.96 4.41 -5.48
CA LEU A 69 1.55 4.06 -5.54
C LEU A 69 1.05 3.84 -6.97
N VAL A 70 1.50 4.64 -7.93
CA VAL A 70 1.12 4.51 -9.35
C VAL A 70 1.64 3.22 -10.00
N HIS A 71 2.59 2.54 -9.36
CA HIS A 71 3.14 1.25 -9.76
C HIS A 71 2.56 0.08 -8.95
N GLY A 72 1.58 0.35 -8.09
CA GLY A 72 0.84 -0.66 -7.35
C GLY A 72 1.39 -1.00 -5.96
N THR A 73 2.46 -0.37 -5.49
CA THR A 73 2.94 -0.53 -4.11
C THR A 73 2.05 0.27 -3.17
N THR A 74 1.35 -0.43 -2.27
CA THR A 74 0.40 0.16 -1.31
C THR A 74 0.87 0.08 0.13
N THR A 75 1.87 -0.76 0.40
CA THR A 75 2.43 -0.96 1.74
C THR A 75 3.95 -1.08 1.64
N VAL A 76 4.65 -0.44 2.57
CA VAL A 76 6.09 -0.58 2.70
C VAL A 76 6.47 -0.85 4.16
N ILE A 77 7.48 -1.69 4.37
CA ILE A 77 8.09 -1.93 5.68
C ILE A 77 9.45 -1.26 5.64
N THR A 78 9.59 -0.16 6.39
CA THR A 78 10.79 0.66 6.39
C THR A 78 11.62 0.45 7.65
N ASP A 79 12.93 0.49 7.46
CA ASP A 79 13.91 0.53 8.53
C ASP A 79 14.65 1.89 8.48
N PRO A 80 14.36 2.82 9.42
CA PRO A 80 14.87 4.19 9.37
C PRO A 80 16.26 4.33 10.02
N HIS A 81 17.12 3.31 9.96
CA HIS A 81 18.39 3.35 10.66
C HIS A 81 19.39 4.37 10.09
N GLU A 82 19.30 4.71 8.80
CA GLU A 82 20.21 5.68 8.18
C GLU A 82 19.96 7.09 8.73
N ILE A 83 18.69 7.52 8.78
CA ILE A 83 18.36 8.81 9.38
C ILE A 83 18.62 8.82 10.88
N THR A 84 18.43 7.68 11.54
CA THR A 84 18.73 7.52 12.96
C THR A 84 20.22 7.71 13.25
N ASN A 85 21.10 7.20 12.41
CA ASN A 85 22.55 7.38 12.53
C ASN A 85 22.98 8.85 12.38
N VAL A 86 22.22 9.65 11.64
CA VAL A 86 22.53 11.08 11.40
C VAL A 86 21.88 11.99 12.45
N MET A 87 20.63 11.71 12.81
CA MET A 87 19.79 12.60 13.63
C MET A 87 19.36 11.99 14.97
N GLY A 88 19.72 10.75 15.26
CA GLY A 88 19.27 10.07 16.47
C GLY A 88 17.75 9.89 16.49
N THR A 89 17.15 10.00 17.68
CA THR A 89 15.70 9.88 17.87
C THR A 89 14.88 10.93 17.13
N ASP A 90 15.42 12.12 16.91
CA ASP A 90 14.74 13.18 16.16
C ASP A 90 14.48 12.75 14.71
N GLY A 91 15.37 11.95 14.13
CA GLY A 91 15.19 11.37 12.81
C GLY A 91 14.04 10.37 12.76
N ILE A 92 13.88 9.55 13.79
CA ILE A 92 12.77 8.60 13.92
C ILE A 92 11.45 9.37 14.05
N ASP A 93 11.40 10.37 14.92
CA ASP A 93 10.20 11.19 15.14
C ASP A 93 9.81 11.93 13.85
N TYR A 94 10.78 12.44 13.10
CA TYR A 94 10.52 13.01 11.78
C TYR A 94 9.88 11.99 10.84
N MET A 95 10.42 10.77 10.77
CA MET A 95 9.89 9.74 9.86
C MET A 95 8.45 9.35 10.24
N PHE A 96 8.13 9.20 11.52
CA PHE A 96 6.77 8.94 11.97
C PHE A 96 5.82 10.06 11.53
N GLN A 97 6.18 11.31 11.77
CA GLN A 97 5.34 12.46 11.39
C GLN A 97 5.22 12.61 9.87
N ALA A 98 6.30 12.42 9.13
CA ALA A 98 6.32 12.59 7.68
C ALA A 98 5.57 11.47 6.92
N THR A 99 5.33 10.34 7.56
CA THR A 99 4.58 9.20 6.98
C THR A 99 3.12 9.18 7.39
N GLU A 100 2.70 10.01 8.33
CA GLU A 100 1.32 10.11 8.77
C GLU A 100 0.41 10.63 7.64
N GLY A 101 -0.74 9.95 7.44
CA GLY A 101 -1.74 10.34 6.45
C GLY A 101 -1.33 10.18 4.99
N LEU A 102 -0.28 9.43 4.69
CA LEU A 102 0.09 9.08 3.32
C LEU A 102 -0.92 8.12 2.70
N PRO A 103 -1.06 8.11 1.36
CA PRO A 103 -1.96 7.19 0.65
C PRO A 103 -1.43 5.75 0.56
N ILE A 104 -0.30 5.45 1.17
CA ILE A 104 0.27 4.11 1.35
C ILE A 104 0.39 3.80 2.84
N ASP A 105 0.38 2.52 3.20
CA ASP A 105 0.63 2.07 4.58
C ASP A 105 2.14 1.94 4.81
N VAL A 106 2.67 2.71 5.76
CA VAL A 106 4.09 2.65 6.11
C VAL A 106 4.24 1.97 7.47
N ARG A 107 4.93 0.86 7.48
CA ARG A 107 5.26 0.09 8.68
C ARG A 107 6.73 0.24 9.02
N PHE A 108 7.03 0.41 10.28
CA PHE A 108 8.39 0.53 10.76
C PHE A 108 8.89 -0.79 11.34
N MET A 109 10.08 -1.20 10.92
CA MET A 109 10.76 -2.32 11.56
C MET A 109 11.16 -1.89 12.97
N ARG A 110 10.96 -2.79 13.92
CA ARG A 110 11.46 -2.62 15.29
C ARG A 110 12.71 -3.48 15.40
N GLU A 111 13.87 -2.84 15.57
CA GLU A 111 15.04 -3.57 16.00
C GLU A 111 14.78 -4.14 17.40
N SER A 112 15.09 -5.41 17.57
CA SER A 112 14.95 -6.15 18.84
C SER A 112 16.14 -5.88 19.77
#